data_4f0360f3e962481415dfc227bef70c72
#
_entry.id   4f0360f3e962481415dfc227bef70c72
#
_cell.length_a   1.000
_cell.length_b   1.000
_cell.length_c   1.000
_cell.angle_alpha   90.00
_cell.angle_beta   90.00
_cell.angle_gamma   90.00
#
_symmetry.space_group_name_H-M   'P 1'
#
loop_
_entity.id
_entity.type
_entity.pdbx_description
1 polymer ?
#
loop_
_entity_poly.entity_id
_entity_poly.type
_entity_poly.pdbx_seq_one_letter_code
_entity_poly.pdbx_strand_id
1 'polypeptide(L)'
;MADLLLQLSRVAHERNGRRLLDGVGLSLRAGEAAALVGANGAGKTTLLRAAAGLLHAATGEITATGLDPRTAPPAAAARRRLYAEQHPSCAWDQTVAELGALADRPAAWADWAERFALTALAERPLASLSGGERQTAHLARLFASLEEPYGALLLLDEPTAALDRARRETVHAAVHAWAQAGAAVLVATHDAAWARTFPRVVALEEGRLIADGPPAAAFTAELVRAVWGAPAT
;
A
#
# COMPACT_ATOMS: atom_id res chain seq x y z
N MET A 1 20.19 6.82 13.86
CA MET A 1 18.97 7.43 13.29
C MET A 1 18.36 6.40 12.36
N ALA A 2 17.04 6.20 12.39
CA ALA A 2 16.39 5.25 11.48
C ALA A 2 16.54 5.69 10.01
N ASP A 3 16.78 4.71 9.11
CA ASP A 3 17.04 4.96 7.70
C ASP A 3 15.80 5.55 7.01
N LEU A 4 16.02 6.53 6.14
CA LEU A 4 14.96 7.14 5.32
C LEU A 4 14.65 6.19 4.15
N LEU A 5 13.44 5.64 4.11
CA LEU A 5 13.05 4.65 3.11
C LEU A 5 12.14 5.22 2.01
N LEU A 6 11.40 6.28 2.29
CA LEU A 6 10.66 7.04 1.29
C LEU A 6 10.90 8.53 1.51
N GLN A 7 11.21 9.25 0.44
CA GLN A 7 11.21 10.71 0.41
C GLN A 7 10.57 11.20 -0.88
N LEU A 8 9.55 12.02 -0.72
CA LEU A 8 8.89 12.75 -1.78
C LEU A 8 9.09 14.25 -1.53
N SER A 9 9.57 14.98 -2.53
CA SER A 9 9.77 16.44 -2.45
C SER A 9 9.12 17.11 -3.65
N ARG A 10 8.11 17.91 -3.39
CA ARG A 10 7.36 18.68 -4.41
C ARG A 10 6.86 17.80 -5.55
N VAL A 11 6.39 16.58 -5.24
CA VAL A 11 5.91 15.65 -6.26
C VAL A 11 4.60 16.16 -6.85
N ALA A 12 4.56 16.30 -8.16
CA ALA A 12 3.37 16.67 -8.91
C ALA A 12 3.13 15.73 -10.09
N HIS A 13 1.88 15.52 -10.42
CA HIS A 13 1.47 14.71 -11.56
C HIS A 13 0.19 15.24 -12.18
N GLU A 14 0.20 15.38 -13.50
CA GLU A 14 -0.95 15.81 -14.28
C GLU A 14 -1.32 14.75 -15.31
N ARG A 15 -2.60 14.52 -15.51
CA ARG A 15 -3.12 13.61 -16.52
C ARG A 15 -4.37 14.24 -17.18
N ASN A 16 -4.34 14.34 -18.49
CA ASN A 16 -5.44 14.92 -19.29
C ASN A 16 -5.87 16.32 -18.81
N GLY A 17 -4.90 17.19 -18.49
CA GLY A 17 -5.15 18.55 -18.01
C GLY A 17 -5.66 18.64 -16.56
N ARG A 18 -5.82 17.50 -15.87
CA ARG A 18 -6.20 17.46 -14.45
C ARG A 18 -4.98 17.17 -13.58
N ARG A 19 -4.74 18.04 -12.61
CA ARG A 19 -3.69 17.85 -11.62
C ARG A 19 -4.15 16.81 -10.58
N LEU A 20 -3.43 15.69 -10.52
CA LEU A 20 -3.71 14.57 -9.62
C LEU A 20 -2.83 14.59 -8.37
N LEU A 21 -1.62 15.20 -8.47
CA LEU A 21 -0.73 15.53 -7.35
C LEU A 21 -0.22 16.94 -7.56
N ASP A 22 -0.11 17.72 -6.49
CA ASP A 22 0.29 19.12 -6.53
C ASP A 22 1.27 19.44 -5.39
N GLY A 23 2.56 19.27 -5.67
CA GLY A 23 3.63 19.66 -4.75
C GLY A 23 3.72 18.81 -3.47
N VAL A 24 3.35 17.53 -3.54
CA VAL A 24 3.33 16.65 -2.38
C VAL A 24 4.74 16.41 -1.83
N GLY A 25 4.90 16.64 -0.52
CA GLY A 25 6.10 16.29 0.25
C GLY A 25 5.75 15.31 1.36
N LEU A 26 6.42 14.15 1.41
CA LEU A 26 6.20 13.10 2.40
C LEU A 26 7.51 12.34 2.63
N SER A 27 7.79 11.96 3.86
CA SER A 27 8.90 11.07 4.17
C SER A 27 8.46 9.95 5.11
N LEU A 28 9.05 8.76 4.95
CA LEU A 28 8.89 7.64 5.86
C LEU A 28 10.26 7.02 6.17
N ARG A 29 10.47 6.69 7.44
CA ARG A 29 11.68 6.03 7.93
C ARG A 29 11.41 4.56 8.20
N ALA A 30 12.48 3.80 8.34
CA ALA A 30 12.43 2.42 8.83
C ALA A 30 11.67 2.36 10.17
N GLY A 31 10.71 1.43 10.27
CA GLY A 31 9.85 1.29 11.43
C GLY A 31 8.62 2.21 11.47
N GLU A 32 8.48 3.14 10.51
CA GLU A 32 7.30 4.00 10.44
C GLU A 32 6.16 3.35 9.66
N ALA A 33 4.95 3.42 10.22
CA ALA A 33 3.72 3.10 9.52
C ALA A 33 2.80 4.33 9.48
N ALA A 34 2.27 4.65 8.30
CA ALA A 34 1.32 5.73 8.12
C ALA A 34 0.08 5.28 7.33
N ALA A 35 -1.09 5.75 7.77
CA ALA A 35 -2.31 5.66 6.99
C ALA A 35 -2.44 6.87 6.07
N LEU A 36 -2.66 6.64 4.79
CA LEU A 36 -2.97 7.66 3.78
C LEU A 36 -4.49 7.71 3.59
N VAL A 37 -5.11 8.79 4.01
CA VAL A 37 -6.56 8.98 3.92
C VAL A 37 -6.92 10.13 2.98
N GLY A 38 -8.14 10.15 2.51
CA GLY A 38 -8.66 11.18 1.62
C GLY A 38 -9.88 10.68 0.85
N ALA A 39 -10.69 11.58 0.33
CA ALA A 39 -11.86 11.24 -0.47
C ALA A 39 -11.49 10.45 -1.75
N ASN A 40 -12.50 9.87 -2.41
CA ASN A 40 -12.29 9.25 -3.71
C ASN A 40 -11.82 10.31 -4.73
N GLY A 41 -10.75 10.00 -5.45
CA GLY A 41 -10.14 10.95 -6.38
C GLY A 41 -9.18 11.97 -5.76
N ALA A 42 -8.91 11.91 -4.43
CA ALA A 42 -7.97 12.80 -3.75
C ALA A 42 -6.49 12.65 -4.20
N GLY A 43 -6.15 11.55 -4.91
CA GLY A 43 -4.79 11.30 -5.40
C GLY A 43 -4.03 10.19 -4.67
N LYS A 44 -4.64 9.46 -3.73
CA LYS A 44 -3.98 8.40 -2.92
C LYS A 44 -3.27 7.34 -3.78
N THR A 45 -4.00 6.68 -4.68
CA THR A 45 -3.44 5.71 -5.63
C THR A 45 -2.33 6.33 -6.49
N THR A 46 -2.52 7.56 -6.94
CA THR A 46 -1.53 8.28 -7.74
C THR A 46 -0.24 8.51 -6.94
N LEU A 47 -0.35 8.89 -5.67
CA LEU A 47 0.80 9.06 -4.77
C LEU A 47 1.54 7.75 -4.52
N LEU A 48 0.82 6.66 -4.21
CA LEU A 48 1.41 5.33 -4.04
C LEU A 48 2.11 4.85 -5.32
N ARG A 49 1.48 5.03 -6.48
CA ARG A 49 2.09 4.68 -7.78
C ARG A 49 3.33 5.51 -8.11
N ALA A 50 3.33 6.80 -7.75
CA ALA A 50 4.53 7.64 -7.90
C ALA A 50 5.66 7.14 -7.00
N ALA A 51 5.40 6.85 -5.71
CA ALA A 51 6.35 6.28 -4.77
C ALA A 51 6.85 4.88 -5.20
N ALA A 52 5.99 4.09 -5.85
CA ALA A 52 6.34 2.80 -6.42
C ALA A 52 7.16 2.90 -7.73
N GLY A 53 7.30 4.09 -8.34
CA GLY A 53 7.98 4.28 -9.62
C GLY A 53 7.14 3.87 -10.83
N LEU A 54 5.85 3.68 -10.67
CA LEU A 54 4.92 3.30 -11.74
C LEU A 54 4.37 4.51 -12.51
N LEU A 55 4.76 5.73 -12.13
CA LEU A 55 4.39 6.97 -12.80
C LEU A 55 5.63 7.74 -13.25
N HIS A 56 6.15 7.40 -14.43
CA HIS A 56 7.34 8.03 -15.00
C HIS A 56 7.14 9.54 -15.29
N ALA A 57 5.90 9.97 -15.58
CA ALA A 57 5.56 11.36 -15.83
C ALA A 57 5.39 12.22 -14.57
N ALA A 58 5.57 11.67 -13.37
CA ALA A 58 5.58 12.46 -12.14
C ALA A 58 6.83 13.34 -12.07
N THR A 59 6.65 14.61 -11.70
CA THR A 59 7.72 15.58 -11.48
C THR A 59 8.07 15.68 -9.99
N GLY A 60 9.11 16.43 -9.65
CA GLY A 60 9.65 16.51 -8.30
C GLY A 60 10.68 15.42 -8.01
N GLU A 61 11.15 15.37 -6.78
CA GLU A 61 12.15 14.39 -6.33
C GLU A 61 11.47 13.23 -5.62
N ILE A 62 11.81 12.01 -6.01
CA ILE A 62 11.30 10.78 -5.39
C ILE A 62 12.49 9.89 -5.10
N THR A 63 12.65 9.54 -3.83
CA THR A 63 13.62 8.52 -3.40
C THR A 63 12.86 7.43 -2.64
N ALA A 64 13.00 6.19 -3.08
CA ALA A 64 12.42 5.02 -2.44
C ALA A 64 13.52 3.97 -2.26
N THR A 65 13.75 3.54 -1.00
CA THR A 65 14.83 2.61 -0.62
C THR A 65 16.21 3.02 -1.18
N GLY A 66 16.51 4.34 -1.15
CA GLY A 66 17.79 4.91 -1.57
C GLY A 66 17.95 5.15 -3.08
N LEU A 67 16.95 4.88 -3.89
CA LEU A 67 16.98 5.02 -5.35
C LEU A 67 15.82 5.88 -5.86
N ASP A 68 16.00 6.54 -7.01
CA ASP A 68 14.85 7.09 -7.73
C ASP A 68 14.08 5.92 -8.39
N PRO A 69 12.84 5.67 -7.97
CA PRO A 69 12.09 4.50 -8.40
C PRO A 69 11.69 4.54 -9.88
N ARG A 70 11.75 5.71 -10.52
CA ARG A 70 11.39 5.92 -11.95
C ARG A 70 12.50 5.45 -12.89
N THR A 71 13.75 5.47 -12.42
CA THR A 71 14.95 5.18 -13.23
C THR A 71 15.72 3.96 -12.72
N ALA A 72 15.44 3.51 -11.50
CA ALA A 72 16.10 2.34 -10.92
C ALA A 72 15.79 1.06 -11.72
N PRO A 73 16.75 0.16 -11.89
CA PRO A 73 16.51 -1.14 -12.49
C PRO A 73 15.38 -1.89 -11.73
N PRO A 74 14.40 -2.49 -12.43
CA PRO A 74 13.28 -3.17 -11.77
C PRO A 74 13.71 -4.21 -10.73
N ALA A 75 14.76 -4.98 -11.00
CA ALA A 75 15.27 -6.00 -10.09
C ALA A 75 15.84 -5.41 -8.76
N ALA A 76 16.45 -4.23 -8.82
CA ALA A 76 16.95 -3.55 -7.61
C ALA A 76 15.79 -3.01 -6.76
N ALA A 77 14.72 -2.62 -7.41
CA ALA A 77 13.51 -2.10 -6.77
C ALA A 77 12.65 -3.19 -6.13
N ALA A 78 12.48 -4.33 -6.83
CA ALA A 78 11.54 -5.40 -6.46
C ALA A 78 11.87 -6.08 -5.12
N ARG A 79 13.15 -6.09 -4.70
CA ARG A 79 13.58 -6.78 -3.47
C ARG A 79 13.20 -6.06 -2.18
N ARG A 80 13.04 -4.73 -2.22
CA ARG A 80 12.81 -3.90 -1.03
C ARG A 80 11.61 -2.97 -1.15
N ARG A 81 10.93 -2.95 -2.31
CA ARG A 81 9.77 -2.10 -2.52
C ARG A 81 8.61 -2.93 -3.03
N LEU A 82 7.59 -3.08 -2.20
CA LEU A 82 6.39 -3.82 -2.51
C LEU A 82 5.23 -2.84 -2.73
N TYR A 83 4.45 -3.07 -3.78
CA TYR A 83 3.24 -2.32 -4.07
C TYR A 83 2.06 -3.26 -4.30
N ALA A 84 1.00 -3.11 -3.48
CA ALA A 84 -0.27 -3.79 -3.66
C ALA A 84 -1.28 -2.85 -4.31
N GLU A 85 -1.79 -3.23 -5.46
CA GLU A 85 -2.88 -2.51 -6.14
C GLU A 85 -4.23 -2.81 -5.49
N GLN A 86 -5.13 -1.82 -5.51
CA GLN A 86 -6.50 -1.96 -5.05
C GLN A 86 -7.27 -3.07 -5.78
N HIS A 87 -7.09 -3.18 -7.09
CA HIS A 87 -7.73 -4.17 -7.96
C HIS A 87 -6.68 -4.92 -8.77
N PRO A 88 -6.04 -5.94 -8.19
CA PRO A 88 -5.05 -6.69 -8.93
C PRO A 88 -5.73 -7.45 -10.08
N SER A 89 -5.15 -7.31 -11.28
CA SER A 89 -5.60 -8.00 -12.48
C SER A 89 -4.58 -9.06 -12.89
N CYS A 90 -5.07 -10.20 -13.39
CA CYS A 90 -4.25 -11.20 -14.06
C CYS A 90 -4.41 -11.06 -15.56
N ALA A 91 -3.28 -11.03 -16.27
CA ALA A 91 -3.28 -10.98 -17.74
C ALA A 91 -3.55 -12.34 -18.39
N TRP A 92 -3.42 -13.43 -17.62
CA TRP A 92 -3.60 -14.82 -18.06
C TRP A 92 -4.46 -15.62 -17.08
N ASP A 93 -4.98 -16.74 -17.56
CA ASP A 93 -5.77 -17.66 -16.76
C ASP A 93 -4.83 -18.53 -15.90
N GLN A 94 -4.43 -17.99 -14.74
CA GLN A 94 -3.57 -18.65 -13.76
C GLN A 94 -4.40 -19.21 -12.60
N THR A 95 -3.96 -20.35 -12.07
CA THR A 95 -4.46 -20.88 -10.80
C THR A 95 -3.80 -20.17 -9.61
N VAL A 96 -4.37 -20.38 -8.42
CA VAL A 96 -3.77 -19.88 -7.16
C VAL A 96 -2.40 -20.50 -6.92
N ALA A 97 -2.22 -21.80 -7.25
CA ALA A 97 -0.94 -22.50 -7.13
C ALA A 97 0.12 -21.91 -8.07
N GLU A 98 -0.25 -21.64 -9.32
CA GLU A 98 0.66 -21.00 -10.30
C GLU A 98 1.04 -19.58 -9.89
N LEU A 99 0.10 -18.79 -9.32
CA LEU A 99 0.43 -17.51 -8.75
C LEU A 99 1.44 -17.63 -7.61
N GLY A 100 1.28 -18.66 -6.77
CA GLY A 100 2.21 -18.97 -5.68
C GLY A 100 3.60 -19.37 -6.16
N ALA A 101 3.68 -20.10 -7.27
CA ALA A 101 4.94 -20.49 -7.88
C ALA A 101 5.76 -19.29 -8.39
N LEU A 102 5.13 -18.14 -8.60
CA LEU A 102 5.82 -16.88 -8.90
C LEU A 102 6.44 -16.20 -7.66
N ALA A 103 6.19 -16.71 -6.45
CA ALA A 103 6.87 -16.23 -5.26
C ALA A 103 8.25 -16.89 -5.18
N ASP A 104 9.30 -16.08 -5.00
CA ASP A 104 10.69 -16.57 -4.88
C ASP A 104 10.92 -17.45 -3.63
N ARG A 105 9.93 -17.51 -2.72
CA ARG A 105 10.00 -18.18 -1.41
C ARG A 105 8.80 -19.11 -1.18
N PRO A 106 8.85 -20.36 -1.66
CA PRO A 106 7.73 -21.31 -1.57
C PRO A 106 7.22 -21.56 -0.15
N ALA A 107 8.12 -21.63 0.85
CA ALA A 107 7.73 -21.82 2.26
C ALA A 107 6.96 -20.61 2.81
N ALA A 108 7.37 -19.39 2.48
CA ALA A 108 6.64 -18.18 2.86
C ALA A 108 5.28 -18.10 2.16
N TRP A 109 5.21 -18.51 0.90
CA TRP A 109 3.93 -18.64 0.20
C TRP A 109 2.99 -19.61 0.91
N ALA A 110 3.46 -20.80 1.28
CA ALA A 110 2.64 -21.80 1.96
C ALA A 110 2.06 -21.26 3.28
N ASP A 111 2.88 -20.56 4.09
CA ASP A 111 2.45 -19.93 5.32
C ASP A 111 1.36 -18.86 5.07
N TRP A 112 1.55 -17.97 4.09
CA TRP A 112 0.54 -16.96 3.75
C TRP A 112 -0.72 -17.57 3.13
N ALA A 113 -0.58 -18.60 2.30
CA ALA A 113 -1.70 -19.32 1.71
C ALA A 113 -2.58 -19.99 2.80
N GLU A 114 -1.96 -20.54 3.84
CA GLU A 114 -2.68 -21.09 4.99
C GLU A 114 -3.40 -19.98 5.77
N ARG A 115 -2.71 -18.90 6.14
CA ARG A 115 -3.27 -17.76 6.88
C ARG A 115 -4.46 -17.13 6.19
N PHE A 116 -4.48 -17.11 4.86
CA PHE A 116 -5.57 -16.56 4.06
C PHE A 116 -6.58 -17.61 3.60
N ALA A 117 -6.48 -18.86 4.05
CA ALA A 117 -7.32 -19.98 3.65
C ALA A 117 -7.37 -20.19 2.12
N LEU A 118 -6.21 -20.07 1.46
CA LEU A 118 -6.06 -20.24 0.00
C LEU A 118 -5.73 -21.69 -0.40
N THR A 119 -5.32 -22.54 0.53
CA THR A 119 -4.88 -23.92 0.25
C THR A 119 -5.96 -24.74 -0.43
N ALA A 120 -7.22 -24.60 -0.01
CA ALA A 120 -8.36 -25.27 -0.63
C ALA A 120 -8.71 -24.72 -2.03
N LEU A 121 -8.14 -23.60 -2.43
CA LEU A 121 -8.37 -22.92 -3.70
C LEU A 121 -7.21 -23.09 -4.68
N ALA A 122 -6.18 -23.88 -4.34
CA ALA A 122 -4.92 -23.98 -5.08
C ALA A 122 -5.10 -24.19 -6.59
N GLU A 123 -5.98 -25.11 -6.97
CA GLU A 123 -6.25 -25.47 -8.36
C GLU A 123 -7.29 -24.58 -9.06
N ARG A 124 -7.87 -23.61 -8.34
CA ARG A 124 -8.88 -22.74 -8.93
C ARG A 124 -8.24 -21.62 -9.74
N PRO A 125 -8.75 -21.34 -10.95
CA PRO A 125 -8.36 -20.16 -11.73
C PRO A 125 -8.64 -18.87 -10.96
N LEU A 126 -7.73 -17.92 -10.97
CA LEU A 126 -7.88 -16.61 -10.30
C LEU A 126 -9.12 -15.85 -10.79
N ALA A 127 -9.48 -16.02 -12.07
CA ALA A 127 -10.67 -15.42 -12.64
C ALA A 127 -11.98 -15.95 -12.03
N SER A 128 -11.98 -17.18 -11.48
CA SER A 128 -13.14 -17.82 -10.85
C SER A 128 -13.30 -17.45 -9.37
N LEU A 129 -12.33 -16.78 -8.78
CA LEU A 129 -12.35 -16.37 -7.37
C LEU A 129 -13.25 -15.17 -7.17
N SER A 130 -13.83 -15.08 -5.98
CA SER A 130 -14.44 -13.81 -5.50
C SER A 130 -13.41 -12.70 -5.46
N GLY A 131 -13.85 -11.45 -5.44
CA GLY A 131 -12.95 -10.29 -5.34
C GLY A 131 -12.03 -10.37 -4.12
N GLY A 132 -12.56 -10.79 -2.97
CA GLY A 132 -11.80 -10.93 -1.73
C GLY A 132 -10.79 -12.08 -1.78
N GLU A 133 -11.15 -13.25 -2.32
CA GLU A 133 -10.23 -14.39 -2.50
C GLU A 133 -9.09 -14.02 -3.45
N ARG A 134 -9.40 -13.36 -4.56
CA ARG A 134 -8.40 -12.89 -5.52
C ARG A 134 -7.47 -11.84 -4.88
N GLN A 135 -8.02 -10.89 -4.15
CA GLN A 135 -7.23 -9.90 -3.41
C GLN A 135 -6.27 -10.58 -2.43
N THR A 136 -6.74 -11.55 -1.64
CA THR A 136 -5.89 -12.27 -0.69
C THR A 136 -4.83 -13.12 -1.37
N ALA A 137 -5.10 -13.73 -2.52
CA ALA A 137 -4.10 -14.48 -3.27
C ALA A 137 -2.94 -13.56 -3.72
N HIS A 138 -3.25 -12.38 -4.25
CA HIS A 138 -2.24 -11.40 -4.63
C HIS A 138 -1.47 -10.84 -3.43
N LEU A 139 -2.15 -10.59 -2.30
CA LEU A 139 -1.49 -10.17 -1.06
C LEU A 139 -0.58 -11.26 -0.51
N ALA A 140 -1.01 -12.53 -0.51
CA ALA A 140 -0.18 -13.67 -0.09
C ALA A 140 1.11 -13.74 -0.89
N ARG A 141 1.02 -13.62 -2.23
CA ARG A 141 2.19 -13.61 -3.10
C ARG A 141 3.12 -12.42 -2.79
N LEU A 142 2.54 -11.23 -2.66
CA LEU A 142 3.30 -10.03 -2.33
C LEU A 142 4.04 -10.18 -1.00
N PHE A 143 3.35 -10.67 0.02
CA PHE A 143 3.89 -10.86 1.35
C PHE A 143 4.94 -11.98 1.39
N ALA A 144 4.75 -13.03 0.62
CA ALA A 144 5.74 -14.08 0.45
C ALA A 144 7.02 -13.62 -0.26
N SER A 145 6.93 -12.57 -1.09
CA SER A 145 8.09 -12.00 -1.79
C SER A 145 8.97 -11.14 -0.87
N LEU A 146 8.49 -10.74 0.31
CA LEU A 146 9.28 -9.98 1.27
C LEU A 146 10.24 -10.90 2.03
N GLU A 147 11.52 -10.78 1.76
CA GLU A 147 12.54 -11.59 2.42
C GLU A 147 12.82 -11.09 3.83
N GLU A 148 13.01 -9.80 3.97
CA GLU A 148 13.37 -9.17 5.22
C GLU A 148 12.60 -7.84 5.36
N PRO A 149 11.84 -7.65 6.45
CA PRO A 149 11.09 -6.41 6.66
C PRO A 149 11.99 -5.19 6.83
N TYR A 150 13.15 -5.35 7.49
CA TYR A 150 14.05 -4.22 7.75
C TYR A 150 14.54 -3.58 6.45
N GLY A 151 14.35 -2.28 6.32
CA GLY A 151 14.74 -1.53 5.14
C GLY A 151 13.83 -1.72 3.92
N ALA A 152 12.69 -2.41 4.08
CA ALA A 152 11.69 -2.54 3.04
C ALA A 152 10.67 -1.38 3.08
N LEU A 153 10.13 -1.04 1.91
CA LEU A 153 9.03 -0.09 1.74
C LEU A 153 7.80 -0.82 1.22
N LEU A 154 6.72 -0.79 2.00
CA LEU A 154 5.43 -1.36 1.63
C LEU A 154 4.45 -0.24 1.31
N LEU A 155 3.90 -0.28 0.11
CA LEU A 155 2.91 0.66 -0.41
C LEU A 155 1.63 -0.13 -0.71
N LEU A 156 0.60 0.05 0.09
CA LEU A 156 -0.61 -0.76 0.03
C LEU A 156 -1.82 0.13 -0.30
N ASP A 157 -2.47 -0.14 -1.44
CA ASP A 157 -3.62 0.63 -1.91
C ASP A 157 -4.92 -0.13 -1.62
N GLU A 158 -5.66 0.30 -0.60
CA GLU A 158 -6.94 -0.29 -0.15
C GLU A 158 -6.86 -1.83 0.04
N PRO A 159 -5.84 -2.35 0.74
CA PRO A 159 -5.55 -3.79 0.73
C PRO A 159 -6.66 -4.64 1.38
N THR A 160 -7.60 -4.02 2.09
CA THR A 160 -8.65 -4.72 2.85
C THR A 160 -10.06 -4.44 2.36
N ALA A 161 -10.26 -3.66 1.29
CA ALA A 161 -11.58 -3.18 0.86
C ALA A 161 -12.58 -4.30 0.54
N ALA A 162 -12.12 -5.42 -0.02
CA ALA A 162 -12.94 -6.55 -0.43
C ALA A 162 -12.89 -7.76 0.54
N LEU A 163 -12.24 -7.61 1.71
CA LEU A 163 -11.97 -8.71 2.62
C LEU A 163 -13.03 -8.86 3.70
N ASP A 164 -13.32 -10.10 4.06
CA ASP A 164 -14.03 -10.42 5.29
C ASP A 164 -13.21 -10.02 6.53
N ARG A 165 -13.85 -10.08 7.70
CA ARG A 165 -13.25 -9.64 8.95
C ARG A 165 -11.97 -10.40 9.29
N ALA A 166 -11.95 -11.72 9.16
CA ALA A 166 -10.82 -12.55 9.55
C ALA A 166 -9.57 -12.24 8.69
N ARG A 167 -9.76 -12.17 7.37
CA ARG A 167 -8.69 -11.82 6.43
C ARG A 167 -8.20 -10.39 6.62
N ARG A 168 -9.10 -9.46 6.93
CA ARG A 168 -8.76 -8.07 7.27
C ARG A 168 -7.87 -8.00 8.50
N GLU A 169 -8.22 -8.70 9.58
CA GLU A 169 -7.43 -8.76 10.81
C GLU A 169 -6.03 -9.35 10.54
N THR A 170 -5.92 -10.37 9.67
CA THR A 170 -4.62 -10.93 9.23
C THR A 170 -3.76 -9.88 8.53
N VAL A 171 -4.32 -9.09 7.62
CA VAL A 171 -3.59 -8.01 6.93
C VAL A 171 -3.17 -6.92 7.92
N HIS A 172 -4.06 -6.51 8.84
CA HIS A 172 -3.75 -5.51 9.86
C HIS A 172 -2.58 -5.94 10.74
N ALA A 173 -2.61 -7.20 11.23
CA ALA A 173 -1.55 -7.75 12.06
C ALA A 173 -0.21 -7.81 11.30
N ALA A 174 -0.22 -8.21 10.04
CA ALA A 174 0.98 -8.26 9.20
C ALA A 174 1.61 -6.88 9.00
N VAL A 175 0.80 -5.87 8.68
CA VAL A 175 1.25 -4.49 8.47
C VAL A 175 1.95 -3.95 9.72
N HIS A 176 1.33 -4.14 10.89
CA HIS A 176 1.94 -3.70 12.16
C HIS A 176 3.22 -4.47 12.51
N ALA A 177 3.22 -5.80 12.32
CA ALA A 177 4.41 -6.62 12.57
C ALA A 177 5.59 -6.21 11.68
N TRP A 178 5.36 -5.90 10.43
CA TRP A 178 6.43 -5.46 9.53
C TRP A 178 6.96 -4.08 9.85
N ALA A 179 6.10 -3.14 10.23
CA ALA A 179 6.57 -1.84 10.71
C ALA A 179 7.44 -2.02 11.96
N GLN A 180 7.01 -2.83 12.93
CA GLN A 180 7.81 -3.14 14.12
C GLN A 180 9.13 -3.82 13.80
N ALA A 181 9.19 -4.62 12.73
CA ALA A 181 10.41 -5.26 12.24
C ALA A 181 11.29 -4.35 11.35
N GLY A 182 10.94 -3.07 11.22
CA GLY A 182 11.77 -2.06 10.55
C GLY A 182 11.41 -1.76 9.10
N ALA A 183 10.27 -2.21 8.59
CA ALA A 183 9.74 -1.74 7.31
C ALA A 183 9.16 -0.33 7.44
N ALA A 184 9.21 0.47 6.37
CA ALA A 184 8.35 1.63 6.21
C ALA A 184 7.06 1.20 5.50
N VAL A 185 5.91 1.58 6.04
CA VAL A 185 4.61 1.15 5.51
C VAL A 185 3.70 2.37 5.27
N LEU A 186 3.19 2.51 4.04
CA LEU A 186 2.18 3.49 3.68
C LEU A 186 0.93 2.77 3.16
N VAL A 187 -0.17 2.91 3.88
CA VAL A 187 -1.44 2.24 3.55
C VAL A 187 -2.49 3.26 3.18
N ALA A 188 -2.93 3.30 1.93
CA ALA A 188 -4.15 4.02 1.59
C ALA A 188 -5.35 3.23 2.08
N THR A 189 -6.25 3.89 2.80
CA THR A 189 -7.48 3.28 3.30
C THR A 189 -8.60 4.30 3.47
N HIS A 190 -9.82 3.83 3.27
CA HIS A 190 -11.04 4.56 3.63
C HIS A 190 -11.65 4.08 4.97
N ASP A 191 -11.07 3.04 5.60
CA ASP A 191 -11.49 2.56 6.92
C ASP A 191 -10.93 3.47 8.02
N ALA A 192 -11.78 4.36 8.55
CA ALA A 192 -11.40 5.30 9.60
C ALA A 192 -10.98 4.59 10.89
N ALA A 193 -11.58 3.43 11.21
CA ALA A 193 -11.23 2.68 12.40
C ALA A 193 -9.81 2.12 12.29
N TRP A 194 -9.49 1.55 11.13
CA TRP A 194 -8.12 1.07 10.88
C TRP A 194 -7.10 2.22 10.80
N ALA A 195 -7.43 3.31 10.11
CA ALA A 195 -6.53 4.46 10.00
C ALA A 195 -6.16 5.05 11.38
N ARG A 196 -7.07 5.00 12.35
CA ARG A 196 -6.82 5.43 13.74
C ARG A 196 -5.85 4.53 14.51
N THR A 197 -5.58 3.30 14.07
CA THR A 197 -4.61 2.40 14.71
C THR A 197 -3.16 2.69 14.30
N PHE A 198 -2.95 3.50 13.26
CA PHE A 198 -1.62 3.89 12.83
C PHE A 198 -1.06 5.01 13.71
N PRO A 199 0.26 5.03 13.97
CA PRO A 199 0.90 6.11 14.72
C PRO A 199 0.88 7.45 13.98
N ARG A 200 0.70 7.43 12.66
CA ARG A 200 0.69 8.61 11.79
C ARG A 200 -0.40 8.49 10.74
N VAL A 201 -1.10 9.58 10.52
CA VAL A 201 -2.11 9.74 9.47
C VAL A 201 -1.72 10.89 8.57
N VAL A 202 -1.73 10.62 7.28
CA VAL A 202 -1.46 11.57 6.21
C VAL A 202 -2.75 11.75 5.43
N ALA A 203 -3.25 12.96 5.34
CA ALA A 203 -4.49 13.24 4.63
C ALA A 203 -4.24 13.98 3.32
N LEU A 204 -4.87 13.50 2.25
CA LEU A 204 -4.77 14.04 0.91
C LEU A 204 -6.12 14.58 0.45
N GLU A 205 -6.12 15.79 -0.10
CA GLU A 205 -7.27 16.41 -0.74
C GLU A 205 -6.83 17.09 -2.03
N GLU A 206 -7.51 16.83 -3.13
CA GLU A 206 -7.23 17.41 -4.45
C GLU A 206 -5.73 17.39 -4.84
N GLY A 207 -5.04 16.28 -4.52
CA GLY A 207 -3.62 16.10 -4.82
C GLY A 207 -2.65 16.81 -3.87
N ARG A 208 -3.12 17.43 -2.78
CA ARG A 208 -2.29 18.13 -1.79
C ARG A 208 -2.37 17.46 -0.43
N LEU A 209 -1.29 17.51 0.33
CA LEU A 209 -1.33 17.12 1.73
C LEU A 209 -2.01 18.23 2.56
N ILE A 210 -3.07 17.86 3.28
CA ILE A 210 -3.81 18.76 4.16
C ILE A 210 -3.61 18.49 5.64
N ALA A 211 -3.17 17.26 5.99
CA ALA A 211 -2.78 16.90 7.35
C ALA A 211 -1.68 15.84 7.33
N ASP A 212 -0.80 15.89 8.32
CA ASP A 212 0.27 14.92 8.56
C ASP A 212 0.63 14.92 10.05
N GLY A 213 0.32 13.84 10.75
CA GLY A 213 0.58 13.75 12.19
C GLY A 213 -0.12 12.58 12.86
N PRO A 214 -0.10 12.51 14.21
CA PRO A 214 -0.79 11.46 14.95
C PRO A 214 -2.31 11.56 14.75
N PRO A 215 -3.05 10.43 14.86
CA PRO A 215 -4.50 10.40 14.62
C PRO A 215 -5.28 11.48 15.37
N ALA A 216 -4.93 11.75 16.62
CA ALA A 216 -5.60 12.78 17.44
C ALA A 216 -5.53 14.18 16.85
N ALA A 217 -4.44 14.50 16.11
CA ALA A 217 -4.28 15.79 15.45
C ALA A 217 -4.82 15.79 14.01
N ALA A 218 -4.71 14.66 13.31
CA ALA A 218 -5.10 14.57 11.91
C ALA A 218 -6.61 14.43 11.71
N PHE A 219 -7.33 13.68 12.57
CA PHE A 219 -8.77 13.47 12.45
C PHE A 219 -9.58 14.67 12.98
N THR A 220 -9.46 15.81 12.33
CA THR A 220 -10.32 16.97 12.61
C THR A 220 -11.74 16.72 12.11
N ALA A 221 -12.73 17.46 12.64
CA ALA A 221 -14.10 17.38 12.19
C ALA A 221 -14.25 17.67 10.68
N GLU A 222 -13.41 18.60 10.17
CA GLU A 222 -13.37 18.94 8.75
C GLU A 222 -12.85 17.76 7.91
N LEU A 223 -11.75 17.13 8.31
CA LEU A 223 -11.21 15.95 7.60
C LEU A 223 -12.22 14.80 7.60
N VAL A 224 -12.83 14.50 8.76
CA VAL A 224 -13.82 13.41 8.86
C VAL A 224 -15.00 13.68 7.93
N ARG A 225 -15.48 14.91 7.86
CA ARG A 225 -16.54 15.31 6.95
C ARG A 225 -16.13 15.22 5.48
N ALA A 226 -14.93 15.69 5.14
CA ALA A 226 -14.42 15.68 3.76
C ALA A 226 -14.19 14.26 3.24
N VAL A 227 -13.69 13.34 4.05
CA VAL A 227 -13.33 11.98 3.63
C VAL A 227 -14.50 11.01 3.73
N TRP A 228 -15.31 11.09 4.80
CA TRP A 228 -16.35 10.09 5.11
C TRP A 228 -17.79 10.64 5.05
N GLY A 229 -17.97 11.97 4.88
CA GLY A 229 -19.29 12.58 4.77
C GLY A 229 -20.13 12.54 6.06
N ALA A 230 -19.56 12.09 7.17
CA ALA A 230 -20.26 11.95 8.44
C ALA A 230 -20.00 13.13 9.36
N PRO A 231 -20.97 13.54 10.23
CA PRO A 231 -20.64 14.43 11.33
C PRO A 231 -19.65 13.73 12.27
N ALA A 232 -18.69 14.48 12.79
CA ALA A 232 -17.82 14.00 13.85
C ALA A 232 -18.68 13.67 15.08
N THR A 233 -18.82 12.41 15.41
CA THR A 233 -19.39 11.96 16.69
C THR A 233 -18.29 11.77 17.71
#